data_9867dc12606fb528f543c9b4c571a146
#
_entry.id   9867dc12606fb528f543c9b4c571a146
#
_cell.length_a   1.000
_cell.length_b   1.000
_cell.length_c   1.000
_cell.angle_alpha   90.00
_cell.angle_beta   90.00
_cell.angle_gamma   90.00
#
_symmetry.space_group_name_H-M   'P 1'
#
loop_
_entity.id
_entity.type
_entity.pdbx_description
1 polymer ?
#
loop_
_entity_poly.entity_id
_entity_poly.type
_entity_poly.pdbx_seq_one_letter_code
_entity_poly.pdbx_strand_id
1 'polypeptide(L)'
;MISVIVPVYDVEPYLRQCVDSILAQTFTDFELILVDDGSPDNCGAICDEYAKKDRRVHVIHQANGGLSAARNAGLDWMFANSNSRYVTFIDSDDWVHVQYLELLLQEILEYNVEVSVCTFKRPTKHSEEREERCKSIKSEKLTAEELLIKHEWDYNYACGKLYQRDLFRNIRYPVGKNFEDTLTTYRVLFSANKKEIVWIDQPLYFYFLNEAGITRSPWTPRELTVFDGIRAQIDYYRSNGYERALEKEQWLYVNHFAYQLCRIRENSAAYKSNRKYFFKLRSEMMRIIHENPDKYGYHKMPWCYEAAYPRLMRMYHMCGKIVKGILHKKPPQGRCDV
;
A
#
# COMPACT_ATOMS: atom_id res chain seq x y z
N MET A 1 17.54 -3.44 -18.57
CA MET A 1 17.89 -2.56 -17.43
C MET A 1 16.64 -2.15 -16.69
N ILE A 2 16.71 -2.06 -15.37
CA ILE A 2 15.63 -1.66 -14.43
C ILE A 2 16.10 -0.41 -13.68
N SER A 3 15.23 0.60 -13.51
CA SER A 3 15.45 1.71 -12.58
C SER A 3 14.76 1.37 -11.25
N VAL A 4 15.50 1.43 -10.16
CA VAL A 4 15.00 1.28 -8.79
C VAL A 4 14.97 2.67 -8.16
N ILE A 5 13.78 3.18 -7.81
CA ILE A 5 13.61 4.50 -7.23
C ILE A 5 13.33 4.34 -5.72
N VAL A 6 14.15 4.97 -4.90
CA VAL A 6 14.05 4.96 -3.44
C VAL A 6 13.91 6.39 -2.93
N PRO A 7 12.71 6.80 -2.50
CA PRO A 7 12.52 8.07 -1.79
C PRO A 7 13.10 7.97 -0.37
N VAL A 8 13.89 8.95 0.04
CA VAL A 8 14.62 8.94 1.32
C VAL A 8 14.27 10.20 2.12
N TYR A 9 13.77 10.01 3.36
CA TYR A 9 13.53 11.10 4.29
C TYR A 9 13.47 10.59 5.74
N ASP A 10 14.39 11.05 6.59
CA ASP A 10 14.42 10.81 8.05
C ASP A 10 14.35 9.31 8.43
N VAL A 11 15.22 8.49 7.79
CA VAL A 11 15.23 7.01 7.91
C VAL A 11 16.66 6.46 8.11
N GLU A 12 17.57 7.24 8.66
CA GLU A 12 18.97 6.85 8.84
C GLU A 12 19.19 5.44 9.41
N PRO A 13 18.42 4.97 10.42
CA PRO A 13 18.61 3.64 10.99
C PRO A 13 18.35 2.48 10.01
N TYR A 14 17.59 2.72 8.94
CA TYR A 14 17.06 1.70 8.04
C TYR A 14 17.68 1.75 6.65
N LEU A 15 18.11 2.95 6.20
CA LEU A 15 18.52 3.22 4.83
C LEU A 15 19.61 2.26 4.33
N ARG A 16 20.61 1.93 5.16
CA ARG A 16 21.69 1.02 4.75
C ARG A 16 21.17 -0.37 4.42
N GLN A 17 20.28 -0.94 5.21
CA GLN A 17 19.70 -2.25 4.92
C GLN A 17 18.89 -2.23 3.62
N CYS A 18 18.11 -1.18 3.39
CA CYS A 18 17.39 -0.99 2.15
C CYS A 18 18.34 -1.02 0.94
N VAL A 19 19.33 -0.12 0.94
CA VAL A 19 20.29 0.01 -0.17
C VAL A 19 21.11 -1.27 -0.38
N ASP A 20 21.61 -1.89 0.71
CA ASP A 20 22.39 -3.12 0.63
C ASP A 20 21.58 -4.28 0.05
N SER A 21 20.28 -4.38 0.36
CA SER A 21 19.39 -5.40 -0.21
C SER A 21 19.20 -5.23 -1.72
N ILE A 22 19.18 -3.98 -2.21
CA ILE A 22 19.08 -3.65 -3.62
C ILE A 22 20.40 -3.93 -4.33
N LEU A 23 21.53 -3.53 -3.77
CA LEU A 23 22.84 -3.75 -4.38
C LEU A 23 23.24 -5.23 -4.44
N ALA A 24 22.68 -6.05 -3.54
CA ALA A 24 22.87 -7.51 -3.47
C ALA A 24 21.98 -8.31 -4.45
N GLN A 25 21.17 -7.69 -5.28
CA GLN A 25 20.28 -8.36 -6.21
C GLN A 25 21.02 -9.29 -7.17
N THR A 26 20.43 -10.48 -7.44
CA THR A 26 20.95 -11.44 -8.44
C THR A 26 20.89 -10.91 -9.88
N PHE A 27 19.88 -10.10 -10.18
CA PHE A 27 19.81 -9.36 -11.43
C PHE A 27 20.65 -8.08 -11.32
N THR A 28 21.70 -7.96 -12.14
CA THR A 28 22.71 -6.89 -12.00
C THR A 28 22.56 -5.71 -12.98
N ASP A 29 21.72 -5.85 -14.00
CA ASP A 29 21.48 -4.80 -15.02
C ASP A 29 20.39 -3.80 -14.53
N PHE A 30 20.72 -3.06 -13.47
CA PHE A 30 19.86 -2.04 -12.90
C PHE A 30 20.65 -0.78 -12.51
N GLU A 31 19.94 0.31 -12.32
CA GLU A 31 20.41 1.52 -11.67
C GLU A 31 19.54 1.79 -10.43
N LEU A 32 20.15 2.41 -9.42
CA LEU A 32 19.51 2.79 -8.16
C LEU A 32 19.47 4.31 -8.07
N ILE A 33 18.28 4.88 -7.99
CA ILE A 33 18.03 6.32 -7.88
C ILE A 33 17.58 6.61 -6.46
N LEU A 34 18.48 7.10 -5.61
CA LEU A 34 18.21 7.57 -4.26
C LEU A 34 17.76 9.03 -4.32
N VAL A 35 16.57 9.33 -3.86
CA VAL A 35 16.05 10.69 -3.84
C VAL A 35 15.96 11.15 -2.38
N ASP A 36 16.97 11.87 -1.93
CA ASP A 36 17.00 12.51 -0.62
C ASP A 36 16.11 13.76 -0.64
N ASP A 37 14.95 13.64 0.00
CA ASP A 37 13.92 14.67 0.06
C ASP A 37 14.18 15.68 1.21
N GLY A 38 15.43 16.13 1.33
CA GLY A 38 15.86 17.11 2.34
C GLY A 38 15.84 16.52 3.76
N SER A 39 16.37 15.31 3.92
CA SER A 39 16.46 14.62 5.21
C SER A 39 17.18 15.46 6.27
N PRO A 40 16.63 15.56 7.49
CA PRO A 40 17.26 16.31 8.58
C PRO A 40 18.39 15.53 9.28
N ASP A 41 18.45 14.20 9.05
CA ASP A 41 19.45 13.26 9.58
C ASP A 41 20.63 13.04 8.61
N ASN A 42 21.41 11.96 8.81
CA ASN A 42 22.57 11.67 7.96
C ASN A 42 22.21 10.95 6.65
N CYS A 43 20.93 10.78 6.29
CA CYS A 43 20.52 10.09 5.07
C CYS A 43 21.19 10.63 3.81
N GLY A 44 21.27 11.97 3.65
CA GLY A 44 21.93 12.57 2.47
C GLY A 44 23.39 12.16 2.34
N ALA A 45 24.14 12.18 3.44
CA ALA A 45 25.54 11.75 3.46
C ALA A 45 25.71 10.25 3.18
N ILE A 46 24.77 9.42 3.66
CA ILE A 46 24.74 7.98 3.38
C ILE A 46 24.49 7.73 1.89
N CYS A 47 23.54 8.45 1.27
CA CYS A 47 23.29 8.36 -0.17
C CYS A 47 24.57 8.66 -0.97
N ASP A 48 25.26 9.74 -0.64
CA ASP A 48 26.52 10.14 -1.29
C ASP A 48 27.65 9.11 -1.10
N GLU A 49 27.69 8.46 0.07
CA GLU A 49 28.64 7.38 0.34
C GLU A 49 28.42 6.20 -0.61
N TYR A 50 27.18 5.79 -0.84
CA TYR A 50 26.84 4.71 -1.77
C TYR A 50 27.12 5.08 -3.22
N ALA A 51 26.81 6.30 -3.66
CA ALA A 51 27.11 6.76 -5.00
C ALA A 51 28.63 6.75 -5.32
N LYS A 52 29.47 7.03 -4.31
CA LYS A 52 30.95 6.95 -4.46
C LYS A 52 31.45 5.50 -4.55
N LYS A 53 30.73 4.53 -3.98
CA LYS A 53 31.13 3.11 -3.90
C LYS A 53 30.64 2.30 -5.09
N ASP A 54 29.46 2.60 -5.64
CA ASP A 54 28.83 1.83 -6.70
C ASP A 54 28.32 2.74 -7.80
N ARG A 55 28.84 2.59 -9.01
CA ARG A 55 28.49 3.39 -10.19
C ARG A 55 27.03 3.26 -10.64
N ARG A 56 26.30 2.29 -10.14
CA ARG A 56 24.87 2.09 -10.42
C ARG A 56 23.99 3.04 -9.59
N VAL A 57 24.57 3.67 -8.55
CA VAL A 57 23.83 4.52 -7.62
C VAL A 57 23.90 5.97 -8.10
N HIS A 58 22.74 6.58 -8.25
CA HIS A 58 22.54 8.00 -8.58
C HIS A 58 21.79 8.66 -7.42
N VAL A 59 22.22 9.87 -7.05
CA VAL A 59 21.62 10.59 -5.93
C VAL A 59 21.02 11.91 -6.44
N ILE A 60 19.82 12.19 -5.95
CA ILE A 60 19.12 13.47 -6.15
C ILE A 60 18.88 14.05 -4.77
N HIS A 61 19.41 15.25 -4.50
CA HIS A 61 19.08 16.03 -3.32
C HIS A 61 18.08 17.11 -3.68
N GLN A 62 16.99 17.19 -2.94
CA GLN A 62 15.96 18.22 -3.13
C GLN A 62 15.48 18.78 -1.79
N ALA A 63 14.86 19.96 -1.82
CA ALA A 63 14.12 20.45 -0.66
C ALA A 63 12.91 19.55 -0.40
N ASN A 64 12.58 19.32 0.89
CA ASN A 64 11.47 18.44 1.26
C ASN A 64 10.16 18.83 0.56
N GLY A 65 9.71 17.97 -0.31
CA GLY A 65 8.45 18.07 -1.06
C GLY A 65 7.46 16.95 -0.75
N GLY A 66 7.87 15.99 0.10
CA GLY A 66 7.13 14.79 0.48
C GLY A 66 7.28 13.63 -0.50
N LEU A 67 6.80 12.46 -0.09
CA LEU A 67 6.97 11.17 -0.76
C LEU A 67 6.60 11.20 -2.26
N SER A 68 5.48 11.86 -2.60
CA SER A 68 5.07 12.06 -4.01
C SER A 68 6.10 12.84 -4.82
N ALA A 69 6.65 13.91 -4.25
CA ALA A 69 7.64 14.73 -4.95
C ALA A 69 8.94 13.95 -5.17
N ALA A 70 9.38 13.19 -4.17
CA ALA A 70 10.57 12.34 -4.27
C ALA A 70 10.40 11.24 -5.33
N ARG A 71 9.28 10.50 -5.34
CA ARG A 71 9.00 9.49 -6.39
C ARG A 71 8.95 10.12 -7.78
N ASN A 72 8.33 11.30 -7.91
CA ASN A 72 8.26 12.02 -9.19
C ASN A 72 9.63 12.48 -9.66
N ALA A 73 10.47 13.01 -8.78
CA ALA A 73 11.84 13.41 -9.12
C ALA A 73 12.67 12.21 -9.64
N GLY A 74 12.53 11.05 -9.00
CA GLY A 74 13.14 9.80 -9.49
C GLY A 74 12.63 9.40 -10.87
N LEU A 75 11.31 9.47 -11.11
CA LEU A 75 10.73 9.22 -12.43
C LEU A 75 11.23 10.21 -13.49
N ASP A 76 11.26 11.50 -13.18
CA ASP A 76 11.71 12.55 -14.11
C ASP A 76 13.19 12.35 -14.46
N TRP A 77 14.04 12.04 -13.46
CA TRP A 77 15.43 11.71 -13.68
C TRP A 77 15.58 10.47 -14.59
N MET A 78 14.84 9.39 -14.31
CA MET A 78 14.82 8.18 -15.13
C MET A 78 14.46 8.49 -16.59
N PHE A 79 13.40 9.28 -16.82
CA PHE A 79 12.99 9.62 -18.19
C PHE A 79 14.02 10.48 -18.92
N ALA A 80 14.76 11.35 -18.21
CA ALA A 80 15.74 12.25 -18.78
C ALA A 80 17.11 11.59 -19.01
N ASN A 81 17.53 10.66 -18.16
CA ASN A 81 18.92 10.19 -18.09
C ASN A 81 19.10 8.70 -18.33
N SER A 82 18.02 7.90 -18.31
CA SER A 82 18.10 6.43 -18.37
C SER A 82 17.46 5.84 -19.62
N ASN A 83 18.03 4.72 -20.06
CA ASN A 83 17.45 3.83 -21.08
C ASN A 83 16.76 2.61 -20.49
N SER A 84 16.46 2.61 -19.18
CA SER A 84 15.75 1.52 -18.53
C SER A 84 14.39 1.27 -19.18
N ARG A 85 13.99 0.01 -19.24
CA ARG A 85 12.67 -0.39 -19.79
C ARG A 85 11.64 -0.58 -18.68
N TYR A 86 12.10 -0.74 -17.45
CA TYR A 86 11.27 -1.05 -16.28
C TYR A 86 11.63 -0.14 -15.11
N VAL A 87 10.67 0.06 -14.22
CA VAL A 87 10.84 0.83 -12.98
C VAL A 87 10.16 0.10 -11.81
N THR A 88 10.78 0.18 -10.65
CA THR A 88 10.21 -0.26 -9.37
C THR A 88 10.45 0.81 -8.30
N PHE A 89 9.58 0.85 -7.29
CA PHE A 89 9.74 1.70 -6.13
C PHE A 89 9.98 0.84 -4.89
N ILE A 90 10.91 1.27 -4.04
CA ILE A 90 11.19 0.63 -2.76
C ILE A 90 11.23 1.75 -1.71
N ASP A 91 10.46 1.59 -0.64
CA ASP A 91 10.46 2.55 0.46
C ASP A 91 11.71 2.37 1.30
N SER A 92 12.30 3.46 1.78
CA SER A 92 13.67 3.47 2.34
C SER A 92 13.81 2.85 3.72
N ASP A 93 12.71 2.51 4.39
CA ASP A 93 12.67 1.74 5.63
C ASP A 93 12.40 0.24 5.40
N ASP A 94 12.19 -0.19 4.16
CA ASP A 94 11.94 -1.55 3.72
C ASP A 94 13.18 -2.20 3.11
N TRP A 95 13.10 -3.51 2.82
CA TRP A 95 14.13 -4.22 2.05
C TRP A 95 13.51 -5.30 1.15
N VAL A 96 14.31 -5.86 0.25
CA VAL A 96 13.82 -6.81 -0.75
C VAL A 96 14.60 -8.11 -0.75
N HIS A 97 13.93 -9.19 -1.14
CA HIS A 97 14.55 -10.49 -1.35
C HIS A 97 15.62 -10.40 -2.44
N VAL A 98 16.69 -11.19 -2.31
CA VAL A 98 17.83 -11.15 -3.23
C VAL A 98 17.48 -11.41 -4.72
N GLN A 99 16.36 -12.07 -4.99
CA GLN A 99 15.85 -12.33 -6.35
C GLN A 99 14.65 -11.43 -6.71
N TYR A 100 14.40 -10.34 -6.01
CA TYR A 100 13.24 -9.47 -6.25
C TYR A 100 13.19 -8.97 -7.70
N LEU A 101 14.28 -8.36 -8.20
CA LEU A 101 14.34 -7.85 -9.57
C LEU A 101 14.32 -8.97 -10.61
N GLU A 102 15.03 -10.07 -10.35
CA GLU A 102 15.12 -11.21 -11.26
C GLU A 102 13.75 -11.84 -11.51
N LEU A 103 13.04 -12.21 -10.42
CA LEU A 103 11.78 -12.92 -10.52
C LEU A 103 10.65 -12.03 -11.05
N LEU A 104 10.57 -10.76 -10.63
CA LEU A 104 9.58 -9.85 -11.18
C LEU A 104 9.78 -9.63 -12.70
N LEU A 105 11.03 -9.50 -13.16
CA LEU A 105 11.31 -9.35 -14.58
C LEU A 105 11.05 -10.64 -15.37
N GLN A 106 11.45 -11.78 -14.82
CA GLN A 106 11.20 -13.08 -15.45
C GLN A 106 9.72 -13.27 -15.76
N GLU A 107 8.85 -13.00 -14.80
CA GLU A 107 7.40 -13.17 -14.94
C GLU A 107 6.79 -12.18 -15.95
N ILE A 108 7.26 -10.94 -16.00
CA ILE A 108 6.85 -9.98 -17.04
C ILE A 108 7.15 -10.54 -18.44
N LEU A 109 8.34 -11.11 -18.62
CA LEU A 109 8.77 -11.62 -19.91
C LEU A 109 8.03 -12.93 -20.28
N GLU A 110 7.84 -13.84 -19.32
CA GLU A 110 7.17 -15.12 -19.52
C GLU A 110 5.69 -14.94 -19.89
N TYR A 111 4.98 -14.09 -19.14
CA TYR A 111 3.55 -13.83 -19.36
C TYR A 111 3.27 -12.75 -20.42
N ASN A 112 4.31 -12.09 -20.93
CA ASN A 112 4.22 -10.97 -21.87
C ASN A 112 3.25 -9.89 -21.41
N VAL A 113 3.47 -9.39 -20.18
CA VAL A 113 2.69 -8.34 -19.53
C VAL A 113 3.57 -7.13 -19.24
N GLU A 114 2.99 -6.02 -18.79
CA GLU A 114 3.70 -4.77 -18.49
C GLU A 114 3.92 -4.55 -16.99
N VAL A 115 3.28 -5.37 -16.15
CA VAL A 115 3.37 -5.25 -14.69
C VAL A 115 3.45 -6.63 -14.05
N SER A 116 4.37 -6.80 -13.10
CA SER A 116 4.40 -7.91 -12.15
C SER A 116 4.26 -7.41 -10.72
N VAL A 117 3.63 -8.21 -9.88
CA VAL A 117 3.32 -7.89 -8.49
C VAL A 117 3.71 -9.08 -7.61
N CYS A 118 4.45 -8.86 -6.53
CA CYS A 118 4.74 -9.90 -5.54
C CYS A 118 3.98 -9.68 -4.24
N THR A 119 3.94 -10.71 -3.39
CA THR A 119 3.40 -10.60 -2.04
C THR A 119 4.40 -9.97 -1.07
N PHE A 120 3.91 -9.60 0.10
CA PHE A 120 4.67 -8.92 1.15
C PHE A 120 4.88 -9.83 2.36
N LYS A 121 6.07 -9.76 2.95
CA LYS A 121 6.31 -10.21 4.32
C LYS A 121 6.35 -8.99 5.23
N ARG A 122 5.81 -9.11 6.44
CA ARG A 122 5.77 -8.00 7.42
C ARG A 122 6.59 -8.35 8.65
N PRO A 123 7.92 -8.20 8.59
CA PRO A 123 8.79 -8.46 9.72
C PRO A 123 8.57 -7.41 10.82
N THR A 124 8.67 -7.88 12.07
CA THR A 124 8.59 -7.01 13.25
C THR A 124 9.95 -6.54 13.76
N LYS A 125 11.02 -7.07 13.17
CA LYS A 125 12.40 -6.70 13.48
C LYS A 125 13.20 -6.58 12.19
N HIS A 126 14.08 -5.62 12.13
CA HIS A 126 15.15 -5.59 11.16
C HIS A 126 16.03 -6.82 11.39
N SER A 127 16.07 -7.74 10.43
CA SER A 127 16.89 -8.94 10.49
C SER A 127 17.90 -8.93 9.35
N GLU A 128 19.11 -9.40 9.64
CA GLU A 128 20.14 -9.62 8.62
C GLU A 128 19.96 -10.97 7.90
N GLU A 129 18.89 -11.70 8.17
CA GLU A 129 18.62 -12.99 7.55
C GLU A 129 18.50 -12.83 6.04
N ARG A 130 19.51 -13.33 5.34
CA ARG A 130 19.46 -13.52 3.89
C ARG A 130 18.55 -14.70 3.61
N GLU A 131 17.41 -14.46 3.01
CA GLU A 131 16.54 -15.56 2.61
C GLU A 131 17.21 -16.40 1.51
N GLU A 132 17.01 -17.72 1.60
CA GLU A 132 17.49 -18.64 0.59
C GLU A 132 16.83 -18.36 -0.75
N ARG A 133 17.54 -18.66 -1.85
CA ARG A 133 16.99 -18.53 -3.20
C ARG A 133 15.71 -19.36 -3.34
N CYS A 134 14.69 -18.75 -3.93
CA CYS A 134 13.46 -19.43 -4.27
C CYS A 134 13.75 -20.52 -5.32
N LYS A 135 13.35 -21.77 -5.03
CA LYS A 135 13.54 -22.91 -5.93
C LYS A 135 12.43 -23.00 -6.98
N SER A 136 11.25 -22.51 -6.65
CA SER A 136 10.09 -22.43 -7.54
C SER A 136 9.19 -21.31 -7.06
N ILE A 137 8.52 -20.66 -7.98
CA ILE A 137 7.51 -19.65 -7.68
C ILE A 137 6.17 -20.11 -8.26
N LYS A 138 5.09 -19.61 -7.68
CA LYS A 138 3.75 -19.72 -8.25
C LYS A 138 3.33 -18.35 -8.71
N SER A 139 2.81 -18.27 -9.91
CA SER A 139 2.32 -17.03 -10.48
C SER A 139 0.97 -17.24 -11.14
N GLU A 140 0.18 -16.18 -11.18
CA GLU A 140 -1.14 -16.15 -11.80
C GLU A 140 -1.25 -14.89 -12.66
N LYS A 141 -1.71 -15.05 -13.90
CA LYS A 141 -2.05 -13.92 -14.76
C LYS A 141 -3.44 -13.44 -14.42
N LEU A 142 -3.56 -12.19 -14.07
CA LEU A 142 -4.79 -11.53 -13.63
C LEU A 142 -5.04 -10.26 -14.43
N THR A 143 -6.28 -9.83 -14.51
CA THR A 143 -6.59 -8.44 -14.86
C THR A 143 -6.37 -7.51 -13.66
N ALA A 144 -6.23 -6.20 -13.90
CA ALA A 144 -6.14 -5.21 -12.83
C ALA A 144 -7.37 -5.25 -11.89
N GLU A 145 -8.55 -5.56 -12.45
CA GLU A 145 -9.78 -5.74 -11.68
C GLU A 145 -9.73 -6.99 -10.79
N GLU A 146 -9.23 -8.11 -11.30
CA GLU A 146 -9.07 -9.34 -10.51
C GLU A 146 -8.02 -9.20 -9.41
N LEU A 147 -6.93 -8.46 -9.66
CA LEU A 147 -5.93 -8.15 -8.64
C LEU A 147 -6.58 -7.36 -7.48
N LEU A 148 -7.40 -6.34 -7.77
CA LEU A 148 -8.12 -5.60 -6.73
C LEU A 148 -9.05 -6.50 -5.92
N ILE A 149 -9.74 -7.43 -6.57
CA ILE A 149 -10.74 -8.28 -5.91
C ILE A 149 -10.08 -9.36 -5.05
N LYS A 150 -9.05 -10.01 -5.57
CA LYS A 150 -8.37 -11.15 -4.92
C LYS A 150 -7.28 -10.71 -3.94
N HIS A 151 -6.55 -9.63 -4.25
CA HIS A 151 -5.32 -9.20 -3.58
C HIS A 151 -5.33 -7.69 -3.29
N GLU A 152 -6.39 -7.20 -2.61
CA GLU A 152 -6.60 -5.76 -2.36
C GLU A 152 -5.43 -5.09 -1.63
N TRP A 153 -4.73 -5.82 -0.75
CA TRP A 153 -3.57 -5.32 -0.02
C TRP A 153 -2.37 -5.07 -0.93
N ASP A 154 -2.17 -5.95 -1.92
CA ASP A 154 -1.05 -5.84 -2.85
C ASP A 154 -1.36 -4.84 -3.98
N TYR A 155 -2.65 -4.54 -4.18
CA TYR A 155 -3.14 -3.71 -5.27
C TYR A 155 -2.70 -2.25 -5.15
N ASN A 156 -2.94 -1.61 -4.02
CA ASN A 156 -2.77 -0.16 -3.89
C ASN A 156 -1.31 0.31 -3.72
N TYR A 157 -0.43 -0.47 -3.12
CA TYR A 157 0.96 -0.03 -2.86
C TYR A 157 1.73 0.28 -4.15
N ALA A 158 2.55 1.32 -4.13
CA ALA A 158 3.49 1.62 -5.21
C ALA A 158 4.62 0.59 -5.29
N CYS A 159 5.07 0.12 -4.13
CA CYS A 159 6.14 -0.89 -3.96
C CYS A 159 5.65 -2.33 -4.20
N GLY A 160 6.57 -3.30 -4.19
CA GLY A 160 6.27 -4.71 -4.44
C GLY A 160 5.87 -5.00 -5.88
N LYS A 161 6.21 -4.13 -6.82
CA LYS A 161 5.84 -4.23 -8.24
C LYS A 161 6.99 -3.84 -9.15
N LEU A 162 7.04 -4.46 -10.32
CA LEU A 162 7.86 -4.01 -11.43
C LEU A 162 6.94 -3.56 -12.56
N TYR A 163 7.18 -2.38 -13.08
CA TYR A 163 6.35 -1.76 -14.10
C TYR A 163 7.16 -1.51 -15.38
N GLN A 164 6.55 -1.65 -16.53
CA GLN A 164 7.11 -1.08 -17.74
C GLN A 164 7.11 0.45 -17.61
N ARG A 165 8.26 1.10 -17.82
CA ARG A 165 8.46 2.54 -17.52
C ARG A 165 7.45 3.46 -18.22
N ASP A 166 7.03 3.08 -19.43
CA ASP A 166 6.15 3.91 -20.26
C ASP A 166 4.75 4.09 -19.65
N LEU A 167 4.34 3.22 -18.72
CA LEU A 167 3.12 3.40 -17.94
C LEU A 167 3.13 4.69 -17.11
N PHE A 168 4.33 5.19 -16.75
CA PHE A 168 4.50 6.45 -16.02
C PHE A 168 4.75 7.66 -16.93
N ARG A 169 4.67 7.55 -18.25
CA ARG A 169 4.94 8.68 -19.16
C ARG A 169 4.07 9.89 -18.86
N ASN A 170 2.79 9.69 -18.58
CA ASN A 170 1.81 10.73 -18.31
C ASN A 170 1.16 10.61 -16.92
N ILE A 171 1.70 9.76 -16.04
CA ILE A 171 1.17 9.55 -14.69
C ILE A 171 2.25 9.98 -13.69
N ARG A 172 1.84 10.80 -12.71
CA ARG A 172 2.68 11.25 -11.59
C ARG A 172 1.91 11.14 -10.30
N TYR A 173 2.65 10.97 -9.20
CA TYR A 173 2.10 10.99 -7.86
C TYR A 173 1.66 12.40 -7.47
N PRO A 174 0.49 12.58 -6.84
CA PRO A 174 -0.04 13.91 -6.49
C PRO A 174 0.72 14.50 -5.31
N VAL A 175 1.47 15.58 -5.55
CA VAL A 175 2.25 16.27 -4.51
C VAL A 175 1.34 16.88 -3.45
N GLY A 176 1.74 16.79 -2.18
CA GLY A 176 1.00 17.35 -1.04
C GLY A 176 -0.23 16.55 -0.60
N LYS A 177 -0.42 15.34 -1.15
CA LYS A 177 -1.48 14.41 -0.73
C LYS A 177 -0.88 13.25 0.05
N ASN A 178 -1.58 12.82 1.12
CA ASN A 178 -1.33 11.53 1.75
C ASN A 178 -2.07 10.45 0.95
N PHE A 179 -1.65 9.19 1.08
CA PHE A 179 -2.21 8.06 0.33
C PHE A 179 -2.10 8.26 -1.18
N GLU A 180 -0.95 8.73 -1.62
CA GLU A 180 -0.62 9.03 -3.01
C GLU A 180 -0.71 7.78 -3.90
N ASP A 181 -0.39 6.60 -3.36
CA ASP A 181 -0.54 5.32 -4.05
C ASP A 181 -2.01 5.01 -4.36
N THR A 182 -2.92 5.23 -3.39
CA THR A 182 -4.37 5.06 -3.62
C THR A 182 -4.87 5.97 -4.75
N LEU A 183 -4.22 7.14 -4.92
CA LEU A 183 -4.55 8.10 -5.99
C LEU A 183 -3.87 7.78 -7.33
N THR A 184 -2.86 6.92 -7.36
CA THR A 184 -1.99 6.75 -8.55
C THR A 184 -1.95 5.32 -9.07
N THR A 185 -1.73 4.32 -8.21
CA THR A 185 -1.42 2.95 -8.62
C THR A 185 -2.51 2.35 -9.53
N TYR A 186 -3.79 2.54 -9.21
CA TYR A 186 -4.88 2.05 -10.05
C TYR A 186 -4.80 2.61 -11.49
N ARG A 187 -4.43 3.87 -11.65
CA ARG A 187 -4.29 4.50 -12.98
C ARG A 187 -3.20 3.83 -13.80
N VAL A 188 -2.09 3.49 -13.14
CA VAL A 188 -0.98 2.78 -13.77
C VAL A 188 -1.40 1.37 -14.18
N LEU A 189 -2.02 0.61 -13.26
CA LEU A 189 -2.46 -0.77 -13.50
C LEU A 189 -3.50 -0.87 -14.62
N PHE A 190 -4.48 0.04 -14.65
CA PHE A 190 -5.51 0.07 -15.68
C PHE A 190 -5.06 0.71 -17.01
N SER A 191 -3.89 1.37 -17.04
CA SER A 191 -3.28 1.88 -18.28
C SER A 191 -2.47 0.81 -19.03
N ALA A 192 -2.12 -0.30 -18.38
CA ALA A 192 -1.41 -1.40 -19.00
C ALA A 192 -2.20 -1.98 -20.17
N ASN A 193 -1.49 -2.37 -21.25
CA ASN A 193 -2.09 -3.01 -22.42
C ASN A 193 -2.82 -4.28 -21.99
N LYS A 194 -4.03 -4.49 -22.51
CA LYS A 194 -4.93 -5.57 -22.11
C LYS A 194 -5.29 -5.60 -20.63
N LYS A 195 -4.74 -4.68 -19.80
CA LYS A 195 -4.94 -4.62 -18.33
C LYS A 195 -4.58 -5.93 -17.62
N GLU A 196 -3.63 -6.67 -18.21
CA GLU A 196 -3.12 -7.94 -17.70
C GLU A 196 -1.88 -7.68 -16.85
N ILE A 197 -1.80 -8.38 -15.72
CA ILE A 197 -0.77 -8.27 -14.69
C ILE A 197 -0.42 -9.69 -14.29
N VAL A 198 0.83 -9.98 -13.95
CA VAL A 198 1.20 -11.24 -13.31
C VAL A 198 1.37 -11.00 -11.80
N TRP A 199 0.66 -11.79 -11.01
CA TRP A 199 0.79 -11.83 -9.56
C TRP A 199 1.61 -13.06 -9.15
N ILE A 200 2.57 -12.86 -8.25
CA ILE A 200 3.55 -13.86 -7.80
C ILE A 200 3.25 -14.17 -6.34
N ASP A 201 2.87 -15.42 -6.04
CA ASP A 201 2.66 -15.93 -4.68
C ASP A 201 4.01 -16.22 -4.00
N GLN A 202 4.85 -15.19 -3.90
CA GLN A 202 6.12 -15.26 -3.21
C GLN A 202 6.38 -13.92 -2.52
N PRO A 203 6.68 -13.90 -1.20
CA PRO A 203 7.01 -12.69 -0.49
C PRO A 203 8.43 -12.24 -0.85
N LEU A 204 8.52 -11.36 -1.84
CA LEU A 204 9.79 -10.80 -2.31
C LEU A 204 10.06 -9.40 -1.77
N TYR A 205 9.07 -8.78 -1.13
CA TYR A 205 9.15 -7.46 -0.52
C TYR A 205 8.93 -7.56 0.99
N PHE A 206 9.84 -6.98 1.78
CA PHE A 206 9.78 -6.97 3.24
C PHE A 206 9.35 -5.60 3.73
N TYR A 207 8.07 -5.49 4.02
CA TYR A 207 7.43 -4.27 4.53
C TYR A 207 7.67 -4.18 6.04
N PHE A 208 8.59 -3.32 6.45
CA PHE A 208 8.94 -3.16 7.86
C PHE A 208 7.90 -2.33 8.61
N LEU A 209 7.41 -2.88 9.73
CA LEU A 209 6.46 -2.19 10.57
C LEU A 209 7.18 -1.20 11.51
N ASN A 210 7.67 -0.10 10.93
CA ASN A 210 8.34 0.97 11.66
C ASN A 210 7.37 1.67 12.64
N GLU A 211 7.69 1.67 13.95
CA GLU A 211 6.84 2.30 14.97
C GLU A 211 6.78 3.84 14.84
N ALA A 212 7.82 4.45 14.27
CA ALA A 212 7.89 5.88 13.97
C ALA A 212 7.28 6.24 12.59
N GLY A 213 6.87 5.24 11.81
CA GLY A 213 6.34 5.41 10.46
C GLY A 213 5.02 6.18 10.40
N ILE A 214 4.75 6.78 9.25
CA ILE A 214 3.55 7.59 8.99
C ILE A 214 2.26 6.83 9.33
N THR A 215 2.20 5.53 9.02
CA THR A 215 1.01 4.69 9.23
C THR A 215 0.68 4.41 10.69
N ARG A 216 1.64 4.59 11.62
CA ARG A 216 1.48 4.38 13.06
C ARG A 216 1.39 5.65 13.89
N SER A 217 1.56 6.80 13.26
CA SER A 217 1.42 8.09 13.94
C SER A 217 0.00 8.28 14.49
N PRO A 218 -0.18 9.08 15.55
CA PRO A 218 -1.50 9.39 16.08
C PRO A 218 -2.40 9.96 14.99
N TRP A 219 -3.67 9.56 15.00
CA TRP A 219 -4.66 9.98 14.02
C TRP A 219 -4.76 11.51 13.91
N THR A 220 -4.73 12.03 12.70
CA THR A 220 -4.93 13.44 12.38
C THR A 220 -5.98 13.60 11.26
N PRO A 221 -6.59 14.78 11.09
CA PRO A 221 -7.51 15.03 9.99
C PRO A 221 -6.93 14.84 8.58
N ARG A 222 -5.60 14.82 8.44
CA ARG A 222 -4.93 14.53 7.16
C ARG A 222 -5.23 13.11 6.65
N GLU A 223 -5.53 12.18 7.56
CA GLU A 223 -5.91 10.81 7.18
C GLU A 223 -7.21 10.75 6.37
N LEU A 224 -8.04 11.79 6.44
CA LEU A 224 -9.27 11.86 5.64
C LEU A 224 -9.03 12.03 4.14
N THR A 225 -7.81 12.36 3.72
CA THR A 225 -7.45 12.43 2.30
C THR A 225 -7.51 11.06 1.60
N VAL A 226 -7.49 9.95 2.35
CA VAL A 226 -7.74 8.61 1.79
C VAL A 226 -9.08 8.52 1.07
N PHE A 227 -10.11 9.21 1.58
CA PHE A 227 -11.43 9.24 0.95
C PHE A 227 -11.44 9.97 -0.41
N ASP A 228 -10.49 10.89 -0.64
CA ASP A 228 -10.33 11.51 -1.96
C ASP A 228 -9.82 10.48 -2.97
N GLY A 229 -8.86 9.64 -2.56
CA GLY A 229 -8.33 8.55 -3.37
C GLY A 229 -9.39 7.52 -3.71
N ILE A 230 -10.12 7.03 -2.70
CA ILE A 230 -11.17 6.03 -2.90
C ILE A 230 -12.30 6.58 -3.80
N ARG A 231 -12.71 7.84 -3.61
CA ARG A 231 -13.71 8.47 -4.50
C ARG A 231 -13.20 8.59 -5.93
N ALA A 232 -11.94 8.96 -6.12
CA ALA A 232 -11.34 9.03 -7.45
C ALA A 232 -11.32 7.66 -8.14
N GLN A 233 -11.05 6.58 -7.42
CA GLN A 233 -11.14 5.21 -7.93
C GLN A 233 -12.57 4.84 -8.28
N ILE A 234 -13.54 5.10 -7.41
CA ILE A 234 -14.97 4.86 -7.65
C ILE A 234 -15.44 5.58 -8.93
N ASP A 235 -15.07 6.85 -9.10
CA ASP A 235 -15.44 7.63 -10.27
C ASP A 235 -14.77 7.12 -11.54
N TYR A 236 -13.51 6.70 -11.44
CA TYR A 236 -12.78 6.08 -12.54
C TYR A 236 -13.42 4.76 -12.98
N TYR A 237 -13.72 3.85 -12.03
CA TYR A 237 -14.31 2.55 -12.36
C TYR A 237 -15.71 2.72 -12.96
N ARG A 238 -16.52 3.64 -12.39
CA ARG A 238 -17.86 3.96 -12.92
C ARG A 238 -17.79 4.49 -14.35
N SER A 239 -16.90 5.45 -14.60
CA SER A 239 -16.76 6.10 -15.91
C SER A 239 -16.22 5.17 -17.00
N ASN A 240 -15.52 4.09 -16.62
CA ASN A 240 -14.93 3.14 -17.54
C ASN A 240 -15.65 1.78 -17.59
N GLY A 241 -16.77 1.61 -16.87
CA GLY A 241 -17.57 0.39 -16.89
C GLY A 241 -16.94 -0.82 -16.17
N TYR A 242 -16.06 -0.59 -15.17
CA TYR A 242 -15.46 -1.65 -14.34
C TYR A 242 -16.38 -1.96 -13.16
N GLU A 243 -17.48 -2.68 -13.43
CA GLU A 243 -18.54 -2.88 -12.44
C GLU A 243 -18.09 -3.66 -11.19
N ARG A 244 -17.28 -4.69 -11.36
CA ARG A 244 -16.78 -5.51 -10.24
C ARG A 244 -15.79 -4.71 -9.36
N ALA A 245 -14.89 -3.94 -9.98
CA ALA A 245 -13.99 -3.03 -9.27
C ALA A 245 -14.78 -1.93 -8.55
N LEU A 246 -15.78 -1.36 -9.21
CA LEU A 246 -16.68 -0.36 -8.63
C LEU A 246 -17.40 -0.91 -7.39
N GLU A 247 -17.94 -2.12 -7.47
CA GLU A 247 -18.62 -2.74 -6.34
C GLU A 247 -17.66 -3.00 -5.17
N LYS A 248 -16.48 -3.54 -5.44
CA LYS A 248 -15.43 -3.78 -4.44
C LYS A 248 -14.99 -2.48 -3.78
N GLU A 249 -14.74 -1.43 -4.57
CA GLU A 249 -14.27 -0.15 -4.06
C GLU A 249 -15.32 0.59 -3.23
N GLN A 250 -16.58 0.49 -3.61
CA GLN A 250 -17.70 1.00 -2.80
C GLN A 250 -17.81 0.29 -1.45
N TRP A 251 -17.54 -1.02 -1.42
CA TRP A 251 -17.47 -1.78 -0.18
C TRP A 251 -16.29 -1.34 0.68
N LEU A 252 -15.11 -1.17 0.09
CA LEU A 252 -13.91 -0.65 0.75
C LEU A 252 -14.13 0.77 1.28
N TYR A 253 -14.85 1.62 0.55
CA TYR A 253 -15.21 2.96 0.99
C TYR A 253 -15.94 2.97 2.34
N VAL A 254 -16.96 2.12 2.49
CA VAL A 254 -17.69 2.01 3.76
C VAL A 254 -16.80 1.44 4.88
N ASN A 255 -15.96 0.45 4.57
CA ASN A 255 -15.01 -0.11 5.54
C ASN A 255 -14.00 0.92 6.04
N HIS A 256 -13.55 1.82 5.17
CA HIS A 256 -12.61 2.87 5.57
C HIS A 256 -13.21 3.83 6.61
N PHE A 257 -14.50 4.11 6.58
CA PHE A 257 -15.14 4.84 7.68
C PHE A 257 -15.00 4.09 9.00
N ALA A 258 -15.28 2.80 9.02
CA ALA A 258 -15.15 1.99 10.24
C ALA A 258 -13.70 1.97 10.74
N TYR A 259 -12.73 1.78 9.84
CA TYR A 259 -11.30 1.86 10.17
C TYR A 259 -10.93 3.21 10.79
N GLN A 260 -11.30 4.32 10.16
CA GLN A 260 -11.03 5.68 10.69
C GLN A 260 -11.68 5.90 12.07
N LEU A 261 -12.89 5.40 12.29
CA LEU A 261 -13.55 5.49 13.60
C LEU A 261 -12.78 4.72 14.70
N CYS A 262 -12.22 3.56 14.37
CA CYS A 262 -11.36 2.80 15.26
C CYS A 262 -10.07 3.56 15.56
N ARG A 263 -9.37 4.04 14.53
CA ARG A 263 -8.13 4.83 14.65
C ARG A 263 -8.29 6.07 15.55
N ILE A 264 -9.35 6.85 15.35
CA ILE A 264 -9.63 8.03 16.21
C ILE A 264 -9.79 7.63 17.69
N ARG A 265 -10.21 6.39 17.98
CA ARG A 265 -10.50 5.91 19.34
C ARG A 265 -9.34 5.18 20.01
N GLU A 266 -8.30 4.81 19.30
CA GLU A 266 -7.14 4.11 19.84
C GLU A 266 -6.49 4.86 21.01
N ASN A 267 -6.51 6.19 20.95
CA ASN A 267 -5.94 7.06 21.98
C ASN A 267 -7.02 7.99 22.55
N SER A 268 -7.20 7.98 23.87
CA SER A 268 -8.21 8.80 24.54
C SER A 268 -7.99 10.31 24.39
N ALA A 269 -6.75 10.78 24.32
CA ALA A 269 -6.42 12.18 24.08
C ALA A 269 -6.72 12.56 22.62
N ALA A 270 -6.31 11.72 21.67
CA ALA A 270 -6.62 11.89 20.24
C ALA A 270 -8.15 11.88 20.02
N TYR A 271 -8.91 11.00 20.69
CA TYR A 271 -10.35 10.99 20.60
C TYR A 271 -10.97 12.31 21.09
N LYS A 272 -10.53 12.84 22.24
CA LYS A 272 -11.05 14.11 22.76
C LYS A 272 -10.84 15.26 21.77
N SER A 273 -9.65 15.37 21.21
CA SER A 273 -9.29 16.41 20.24
C SER A 273 -10.04 16.27 18.91
N ASN A 274 -10.31 15.04 18.48
CA ASN A 274 -10.87 14.73 17.15
C ASN A 274 -12.35 14.30 17.20
N ARG A 275 -13.03 14.47 18.33
CA ARG A 275 -14.42 14.04 18.54
C ARG A 275 -15.40 14.51 17.47
N LYS A 276 -15.22 15.74 16.95
CA LYS A 276 -16.06 16.27 15.86
C LYS A 276 -15.95 15.44 14.59
N TYR A 277 -14.75 14.98 14.25
CA TYR A 277 -14.52 14.12 13.07
C TYR A 277 -15.13 12.74 13.27
N PHE A 278 -14.99 12.15 14.47
CA PHE A 278 -15.63 10.89 14.81
C PHE A 278 -17.14 10.93 14.53
N PHE A 279 -17.84 11.94 15.04
CA PHE A 279 -19.30 12.04 14.83
C PHE A 279 -19.67 12.29 13.37
N LYS A 280 -18.90 13.12 12.66
CA LYS A 280 -19.10 13.38 11.23
C LYS A 280 -18.95 12.09 10.41
N LEU A 281 -17.86 11.36 10.59
CA LEU A 281 -17.59 10.10 9.88
C LEU A 281 -18.65 9.03 10.21
N ARG A 282 -19.00 8.89 11.50
CA ARG A 282 -20.06 7.98 11.92
C ARG A 282 -21.40 8.29 11.25
N SER A 283 -21.78 9.55 11.23
CA SER A 283 -23.04 9.98 10.63
C SER A 283 -23.07 9.67 9.15
N GLU A 284 -21.99 9.96 8.43
CA GLU A 284 -21.88 9.71 6.99
C GLU A 284 -21.90 8.21 6.68
N MET A 285 -21.11 7.41 7.41
CA MET A 285 -21.09 5.95 7.26
C MET A 285 -22.49 5.35 7.46
N MET A 286 -23.17 5.74 8.56
CA MET A 286 -24.49 5.21 8.87
C MET A 286 -25.56 5.67 7.87
N ARG A 287 -25.42 6.88 7.32
CA ARG A 287 -26.29 7.37 6.23
C ARG A 287 -26.16 6.44 4.99
N ILE A 288 -24.93 6.15 4.55
CA ILE A 288 -24.68 5.29 3.39
C ILE A 288 -25.25 3.87 3.63
N ILE A 289 -25.05 3.33 4.84
CA ILE A 289 -25.56 2.00 5.20
C ILE A 289 -27.09 1.97 5.19
N HIS A 290 -27.75 2.99 5.76
CA HIS A 290 -29.22 3.07 5.82
C HIS A 290 -29.86 3.30 4.45
N GLU A 291 -29.18 4.02 3.56
CA GLU A 291 -29.64 4.21 2.18
C GLU A 291 -29.51 2.92 1.34
N ASN A 292 -28.65 1.97 1.76
CA ASN A 292 -28.36 0.74 1.04
C ASN A 292 -28.34 -0.49 1.99
N PRO A 293 -29.45 -0.79 2.68
CA PRO A 293 -29.46 -1.82 3.74
C PRO A 293 -29.20 -3.23 3.23
N ASP A 294 -29.60 -3.54 2.01
CA ASP A 294 -29.39 -4.85 1.38
C ASP A 294 -27.91 -5.08 1.05
N LYS A 295 -27.15 -4.01 0.78
CA LYS A 295 -25.74 -4.06 0.44
C LYS A 295 -24.84 -3.97 1.68
N TYR A 296 -25.18 -3.08 2.63
CA TYR A 296 -24.31 -2.70 3.75
C TYR A 296 -24.95 -2.88 5.13
N GLY A 297 -26.10 -3.53 5.23
CA GLY A 297 -26.80 -3.73 6.50
C GLY A 297 -25.99 -4.55 7.50
N TYR A 298 -26.45 -4.59 8.76
CA TYR A 298 -25.76 -5.22 9.89
C TYR A 298 -25.25 -6.64 9.58
N HIS A 299 -26.05 -7.45 8.91
CA HIS A 299 -25.65 -8.83 8.57
C HIS A 299 -24.52 -8.94 7.56
N LYS A 300 -24.27 -7.87 6.79
CA LYS A 300 -23.20 -7.81 5.79
C LYS A 300 -21.94 -7.16 6.36
N MET A 301 -22.09 -6.12 7.20
CA MET A 301 -21.00 -5.31 7.73
C MET A 301 -21.14 -5.04 9.24
N PRO A 302 -21.18 -6.10 10.10
CA PRO A 302 -21.39 -5.94 11.54
C PRO A 302 -20.33 -5.06 12.22
N TRP A 303 -19.06 -5.11 11.74
CA TRP A 303 -17.96 -4.31 12.27
C TRP A 303 -18.16 -2.79 12.08
N CYS A 304 -18.88 -2.36 11.04
CA CYS A 304 -19.22 -0.93 10.87
C CYS A 304 -20.12 -0.44 12.01
N TYR A 305 -21.06 -1.27 12.44
CA TYR A 305 -21.90 -0.96 13.60
C TYR A 305 -21.12 -1.00 14.90
N GLU A 306 -20.18 -1.95 15.05
CA GLU A 306 -19.27 -2.01 16.20
C GLU A 306 -18.37 -0.77 16.29
N ALA A 307 -17.83 -0.32 15.17
CA ALA A 307 -17.05 0.90 15.09
C ALA A 307 -17.88 2.15 15.42
N ALA A 308 -19.12 2.22 14.93
CA ALA A 308 -20.03 3.35 15.16
C ALA A 308 -20.59 3.40 16.58
N TYR A 309 -20.97 2.26 17.16
CA TYR A 309 -21.71 2.14 18.41
C TYR A 309 -21.16 1.05 19.36
N PRO A 310 -19.89 1.11 19.75
CA PRO A 310 -19.23 0.01 20.47
C PRO A 310 -19.87 -0.34 21.81
N ARG A 311 -20.44 0.63 22.54
CA ARG A 311 -21.15 0.37 23.81
C ARG A 311 -22.46 -0.34 23.57
N LEU A 312 -23.24 0.12 22.58
CA LEU A 312 -24.50 -0.49 22.19
C LEU A 312 -24.29 -1.93 21.71
N MET A 313 -23.27 -2.15 20.87
CA MET A 313 -22.96 -3.46 20.34
C MET A 313 -22.46 -4.43 21.42
N ARG A 314 -21.67 -3.97 22.40
CA ARG A 314 -21.33 -4.81 23.57
C ARG A 314 -22.58 -5.22 24.36
N MET A 315 -23.52 -4.30 24.58
CA MET A 315 -24.79 -4.61 25.24
C MET A 315 -25.60 -5.62 24.41
N TYR A 316 -25.70 -5.42 23.09
CA TYR A 316 -26.38 -6.34 22.19
C TYR A 316 -25.80 -7.76 22.25
N HIS A 317 -24.47 -7.90 22.21
CA HIS A 317 -23.80 -9.21 22.31
C HIS A 317 -23.96 -9.82 23.71
N MET A 318 -23.95 -9.02 24.78
CA MET A 318 -24.25 -9.53 26.13
C MET A 318 -25.68 -10.03 26.26
N CYS A 319 -26.66 -9.26 25.79
CA CYS A 319 -28.07 -9.69 25.79
C CYS A 319 -28.26 -10.95 24.93
N GLY A 320 -27.65 -11.03 23.76
CA GLY A 320 -27.68 -12.21 22.91
C GLY A 320 -27.09 -13.48 23.55
N LYS A 321 -26.02 -13.33 24.36
CA LYS A 321 -25.46 -14.42 25.18
C LYS A 321 -26.42 -14.86 26.28
N ILE A 322 -27.06 -13.89 26.96
CA ILE A 322 -28.06 -14.17 28.00
C ILE A 322 -29.27 -14.92 27.42
N VAL A 323 -29.81 -14.42 26.30
CA VAL A 323 -30.94 -15.05 25.60
C VAL A 323 -30.59 -16.44 25.10
N LYS A 324 -29.40 -16.65 24.52
CA LYS A 324 -28.92 -17.99 24.11
C LYS A 324 -28.68 -18.92 25.28
N GLY A 325 -28.20 -18.39 26.42
CA GLY A 325 -28.05 -19.18 27.66
C GLY A 325 -29.39 -19.62 28.24
N ILE A 326 -30.42 -18.78 28.16
CA ILE A 326 -31.78 -19.12 28.61
C ILE A 326 -32.46 -20.19 27.71
N LEU A 327 -32.16 -20.15 26.38
CA LEU A 327 -32.77 -21.05 25.41
C LEU A 327 -32.03 -22.39 25.22
N HIS A 328 -31.01 -22.71 26.04
CA HIS A 328 -30.23 -23.95 25.98
C HIS A 328 -29.69 -24.33 24.56
N LYS A 329 -29.47 -23.39 23.66
CA LYS A 329 -28.86 -23.65 22.35
C LYS A 329 -27.37 -23.33 22.39
N LYS A 330 -26.51 -24.37 22.37
CA LYS A 330 -25.06 -24.18 22.13
C LYS A 330 -24.86 -23.44 20.83
N PRO A 331 -24.02 -22.39 20.80
CA PRO A 331 -23.66 -21.70 19.54
C PRO A 331 -22.83 -22.63 18.67
N PRO A 332 -22.97 -22.56 17.35
CA PRO A 332 -22.00 -23.18 16.46
C PRO A 332 -20.62 -22.62 16.71
N GLN A 333 -19.63 -23.47 16.86
CA GLN A 333 -18.24 -23.08 16.99
C GLN A 333 -17.77 -22.54 15.62
N GLY A 334 -17.69 -21.24 15.48
CA GLY A 334 -17.00 -20.56 14.41
C GLY A 334 -15.97 -19.63 15.04
N ARG A 335 -14.71 -20.01 15.04
CA ARG A 335 -13.60 -19.13 15.34
C ARG A 335 -13.44 -18.17 14.17
N CYS A 336 -13.49 -16.88 14.43
CA CYS A 336 -12.83 -15.87 13.61
C CYS A 336 -11.54 -15.50 14.33
N ASP A 337 -10.45 -16.09 13.90
CA ASP A 337 -9.11 -15.59 14.16
C ASP A 337 -8.81 -14.55 13.07
N VAL A 338 -8.66 -13.28 13.47
CA VAL A 338 -7.98 -12.21 12.75
C VAL A 338 -7.16 -11.44 13.77
#